data_f7c0f0426b512d0ded0fc8165a4d8861
#
_entry.id   f7c0f0426b512d0ded0fc8165a4d8861
#
_cell.length_a   1.000
_cell.length_b   1.000
_cell.length_c   1.000
_cell.angle_alpha   90.00
_cell.angle_beta   90.00
_cell.angle_gamma   90.00
#
_symmetry.space_group_name_H-M   'P 1'
#
loop_
_entity.id
_entity.type
_entity.pdbx_description
1 polymer ?
#
loop_
_entity_poly.entity_id
_entity_poly.type
_entity_poly.pdbx_seq_one_letter_code
_entity_poly.pdbx_strand_id
1 'polypeptide(L)'
;GAETTATTLHDELSALGAKMMPTVLADIDAGTLEARPQSVEGVIYANKLSRDESRIDWRAPAAQIERAVRALNPWPGVWFEYSGTDGPARIKVLDGNVVADAPAGSPGTVVAEPLVIACAADAFRVERLQRPGKGPMEAEPFLRGFPIAPGRRLD
;
A
#
# COMPACT_ATOMS: atom_id res chain seq x y z
N GLY A 1 13.38 4.17 2.50
CA GLY A 1 13.08 5.60 2.63
C GLY A 1 11.59 5.87 2.49
N ALA A 2 11.18 7.14 2.58
CA ALA A 2 9.76 7.51 2.49
C ALA A 2 9.08 7.11 1.17
N GLU A 3 9.86 7.08 0.08
CA GLU A 3 9.36 6.73 -1.25
C GLU A 3 9.51 5.23 -1.60
N THR A 4 10.07 4.43 -0.69
CA THR A 4 10.32 3.01 -0.95
C THR A 4 9.01 2.23 -1.00
N THR A 5 8.77 1.51 -2.11
CA THR A 5 7.67 0.57 -2.28
C THR A 5 8.15 -0.87 -2.10
N ALA A 6 7.22 -1.83 -1.98
CA ALA A 6 7.58 -3.24 -1.96
C ALA A 6 8.33 -3.67 -3.21
N THR A 7 7.93 -3.17 -4.39
CA THR A 7 8.58 -3.48 -5.66
C THR A 7 10.02 -2.94 -5.70
N THR A 8 10.22 -1.66 -5.39
CA THR A 8 11.57 -1.06 -5.43
C THR A 8 12.50 -1.72 -4.44
N LEU A 9 12.02 -2.03 -3.22
CA LEU A 9 12.83 -2.73 -2.22
C LEU A 9 13.20 -4.15 -2.67
N HIS A 10 12.25 -4.89 -3.24
CA HIS A 10 12.50 -6.22 -3.80
C HIS A 10 13.59 -6.18 -4.87
N ASP A 11 13.49 -5.25 -5.82
CA ASP A 11 14.42 -5.15 -6.94
C ASP A 11 15.83 -4.75 -6.47
N GLU A 12 15.93 -3.79 -5.53
CA GLU A 12 17.19 -3.39 -4.92
C GLU A 12 17.85 -4.56 -4.16
N LEU A 13 17.08 -5.31 -3.36
CA LEU A 13 17.60 -6.47 -2.61
C LEU A 13 18.00 -7.60 -3.54
N SER A 14 17.25 -7.84 -4.62
CA SER A 14 17.59 -8.84 -5.63
C SER A 14 18.91 -8.51 -6.31
N ALA A 15 19.09 -7.25 -6.74
CA ALA A 15 20.33 -6.80 -7.36
C ALA A 15 21.53 -6.86 -6.41
N LEU A 16 21.33 -6.51 -5.14
CA LEU A 16 22.35 -6.60 -4.10
C LEU A 16 22.75 -8.07 -3.86
N GLY A 17 21.77 -8.96 -3.69
CA GLY A 17 22.01 -10.39 -3.49
C GLY A 17 22.77 -11.02 -4.64
N ALA A 18 22.41 -10.68 -5.89
CA ALA A 18 23.11 -11.15 -7.07
C ALA A 18 24.59 -10.71 -7.10
N LYS A 19 24.92 -9.52 -6.61
CA LYS A 19 26.31 -9.04 -6.49
C LYS A 19 27.11 -9.73 -5.39
N MET A 20 26.44 -10.03 -4.26
CA MET A 20 27.09 -10.64 -3.10
C MET A 20 27.33 -12.14 -3.28
N MET A 21 26.41 -12.84 -3.92
CA MET A 21 26.42 -14.30 -4.02
C MET A 21 27.72 -14.89 -4.59
N PRO A 22 28.32 -14.39 -5.69
CA PRO A 22 29.57 -14.93 -6.22
C PRO A 22 30.73 -14.88 -5.22
N THR A 23 30.87 -13.79 -4.47
CA THR A 23 31.88 -13.65 -3.42
C THR A 23 31.66 -14.65 -2.30
N VAL A 24 30.42 -14.75 -1.79
CA VAL A 24 30.08 -15.70 -0.72
C VAL A 24 30.35 -17.15 -1.14
N LEU A 25 30.02 -17.51 -2.38
CA LEU A 25 30.30 -18.86 -2.90
C LEU A 25 31.82 -19.13 -3.01
N ALA A 26 32.59 -18.14 -3.45
CA ALA A 26 34.05 -18.27 -3.48
C ALA A 26 34.67 -18.42 -2.08
N ASP A 27 34.16 -17.67 -1.09
CA ASP A 27 34.62 -17.77 0.30
C ASP A 27 34.25 -19.13 0.92
N ILE A 28 33.09 -19.69 0.56
CA ILE A 28 32.70 -21.05 0.98
C ILE A 28 33.66 -22.09 0.39
N ASP A 29 33.96 -22.02 -0.92
CA ASP A 29 34.84 -22.94 -1.62
C ASP A 29 36.28 -22.87 -1.07
N ALA A 30 36.74 -21.66 -0.74
CA ALA A 30 38.05 -21.42 -0.12
C ALA A 30 38.11 -21.78 1.37
N GLY A 31 36.99 -22.08 2.03
CA GLY A 31 36.91 -22.32 3.47
C GLY A 31 37.18 -21.09 4.33
N THR A 32 37.03 -19.89 3.80
CA THR A 32 37.31 -18.61 4.45
C THR A 32 36.07 -17.92 5.01
N LEU A 33 34.88 -18.45 4.70
CA LEU A 33 33.61 -17.88 5.19
C LEU A 33 33.45 -18.07 6.69
N GLU A 34 33.31 -16.96 7.42
CA GLU A 34 32.97 -16.96 8.86
C GLU A 34 31.48 -16.77 9.04
N ALA A 35 30.79 -17.77 9.58
CA ALA A 35 29.39 -17.66 9.98
C ALA A 35 29.28 -16.87 11.29
N ARG A 36 28.48 -15.81 11.30
CA ARG A 36 28.20 -15.00 12.50
C ARG A 36 26.75 -15.20 12.92
N PRO A 37 26.47 -15.54 14.20
CA PRO A 37 25.11 -15.58 14.71
C PRO A 37 24.44 -14.23 14.55
N GLN A 38 23.16 -14.25 14.13
CA GLN A 38 22.35 -13.03 14.09
C GLN A 38 22.05 -12.56 15.53
N SER A 39 22.08 -11.24 15.77
CA SER A 39 21.68 -10.68 17.07
C SER A 39 20.25 -11.07 17.40
N VAL A 40 20.01 -11.41 18.66
CA VAL A 40 18.66 -11.67 19.19
C VAL A 40 17.96 -10.38 19.64
N GLU A 41 18.73 -9.30 19.81
CA GLU A 41 18.22 -8.00 20.21
C GLU A 41 17.56 -7.29 19.04
N GLY A 42 16.37 -6.76 19.24
CA GLY A 42 15.62 -6.02 18.21
C GLY A 42 15.00 -6.88 17.10
N VAL A 43 14.94 -8.20 17.27
CA VAL A 43 14.33 -9.11 16.28
C VAL A 43 12.82 -8.84 16.20
N ILE A 44 12.35 -8.58 14.98
CA ILE A 44 10.93 -8.43 14.64
C ILE A 44 10.57 -9.53 13.64
N TYR A 45 9.51 -10.28 13.94
CA TYR A 45 8.99 -11.30 13.04
C TYR A 45 7.94 -10.71 12.10
N ALA A 46 8.19 -10.80 10.79
CA ALA A 46 7.21 -10.49 9.76
C ALA A 46 6.42 -11.76 9.43
N ASN A 47 5.16 -11.81 9.85
CA ASN A 47 4.26 -12.91 9.52
C ASN A 47 3.88 -12.87 8.03
N LYS A 48 3.39 -14.02 7.52
CA LYS A 48 2.86 -14.08 6.16
C LYS A 48 1.63 -13.18 6.05
N LEU A 49 1.63 -12.29 5.07
CA LEU A 49 0.51 -11.39 4.80
C LEU A 49 -0.76 -12.18 4.42
N SER A 50 -1.87 -11.81 5.00
CA SER A 50 -3.20 -12.32 4.64
C SER A 50 -3.93 -11.34 3.72
N ARG A 51 -4.96 -11.84 3.01
CA ARG A 51 -5.80 -10.98 2.16
C ARG A 51 -6.67 -10.03 2.98
N ASP A 52 -6.97 -10.38 4.21
CA ASP A 52 -7.83 -9.55 5.09
C ASP A 52 -7.09 -8.31 5.59
N GLU A 53 -5.76 -8.41 5.74
CA GLU A 53 -4.90 -7.26 6.09
C GLU A 53 -4.82 -6.20 4.97
N SER A 54 -5.26 -6.53 3.77
CA SER A 54 -5.24 -5.61 2.61
C SER A 54 -6.48 -4.72 2.53
N ARG A 55 -7.53 -4.97 3.31
CA ARG A 55 -8.69 -4.08 3.39
C ARG A 55 -8.32 -2.81 4.14
N ILE A 56 -8.62 -1.66 3.57
CA ILE A 56 -8.35 -0.38 4.22
C ILE A 56 -9.27 -0.23 5.44
N ASP A 57 -8.68 0.00 6.60
CA ASP A 57 -9.40 0.50 7.78
C ASP A 57 -9.23 2.03 7.84
N TRP A 58 -10.24 2.75 7.42
CA TRP A 58 -10.24 4.21 7.43
C TRP A 58 -10.14 4.82 8.84
N ARG A 59 -10.32 4.03 9.89
CA ARG A 59 -10.09 4.44 11.30
C ARG A 59 -8.61 4.46 11.67
N ALA A 60 -7.75 4.01 10.79
CA ALA A 60 -6.31 4.20 10.91
C ALA A 60 -5.91 5.63 10.49
N PRO A 61 -4.77 6.16 10.96
CA PRO A 61 -4.21 7.41 10.44
C PRO A 61 -3.88 7.31 8.95
N ALA A 62 -4.07 8.40 8.20
CA ALA A 62 -3.79 8.44 6.75
C ALA A 62 -2.34 8.01 6.41
N ALA A 63 -1.38 8.37 7.26
CA ALA A 63 0.02 7.95 7.11
C ALA A 63 0.22 6.42 7.24
N GLN A 64 -0.62 5.73 7.98
CA GLN A 64 -0.59 4.27 8.06
C GLN A 64 -1.17 3.65 6.78
N ILE A 65 -2.26 4.21 6.27
CA ILE A 65 -2.89 3.77 5.01
C ILE A 65 -1.91 3.97 3.84
N GLU A 66 -1.24 5.11 3.78
CA GLU A 66 -0.21 5.40 2.76
C GLU A 66 0.90 4.34 2.78
N ARG A 67 1.45 4.03 3.97
CA ARG A 67 2.46 2.97 4.11
C ARG A 67 1.94 1.61 3.67
N ALA A 68 0.67 1.28 4.00
CA ALA A 68 0.07 0.03 3.57
C ALA A 68 -0.06 -0.04 2.03
N VAL A 69 -0.46 1.06 1.38
CA VAL A 69 -0.53 1.16 -0.08
C VAL A 69 0.85 0.91 -0.71
N ARG A 70 1.92 1.52 -0.21
CA ARG A 70 3.28 1.29 -0.72
C ARG A 70 3.80 -0.12 -0.43
N ALA A 71 3.51 -0.66 0.75
CA ALA A 71 4.03 -1.94 1.19
C ALA A 71 3.30 -3.15 0.59
N LEU A 72 2.01 -3.03 0.29
CA LEU A 72 1.19 -4.17 -0.12
C LEU A 72 0.87 -4.20 -1.62
N ASN A 73 1.23 -3.18 -2.39
CA ASN A 73 1.13 -3.21 -3.84
C ASN A 73 2.42 -3.75 -4.48
N PRO A 74 2.32 -4.55 -5.54
CA PRO A 74 1.09 -4.99 -6.23
C PRO A 74 0.37 -6.17 -5.56
N TRP A 75 0.99 -6.83 -4.60
CA TRP A 75 0.43 -8.02 -3.97
C TRP A 75 0.58 -7.98 -2.44
N PRO A 76 -0.48 -8.31 -1.67
CA PRO A 76 -1.83 -8.74 -2.08
C PRO A 76 -2.70 -7.63 -2.68
N GLY A 77 -2.28 -6.37 -2.58
CA GLY A 77 -2.97 -5.17 -3.04
C GLY A 77 -3.95 -4.63 -2.01
N VAL A 78 -3.97 -3.32 -1.82
CA VAL A 78 -4.83 -2.62 -0.86
C VAL A 78 -6.16 -2.27 -1.51
N TRP A 79 -7.27 -2.39 -0.80
CA TRP A 79 -8.59 -2.18 -1.36
C TRP A 79 -9.62 -1.70 -0.33
N PHE A 80 -10.69 -1.11 -0.83
CA PHE A 80 -11.92 -0.82 -0.08
C PHE A 80 -13.14 -1.34 -0.84
N GLU A 81 -14.27 -1.48 -0.14
CA GLU A 81 -15.55 -1.79 -0.77
C GLU A 81 -16.37 -0.52 -1.00
N TYR A 82 -17.00 -0.46 -2.16
CA TYR A 82 -17.95 0.59 -2.48
C TYR A 82 -19.14 0.02 -3.25
N SER A 83 -20.35 0.35 -2.78
CA SER A 83 -21.60 -0.03 -3.44
C SER A 83 -22.07 1.13 -4.31
N GLY A 84 -21.78 1.03 -5.60
CA GLY A 84 -22.30 1.91 -6.63
C GLY A 84 -23.63 1.41 -7.21
N THR A 85 -24.05 1.97 -8.33
CA THR A 85 -25.28 1.57 -9.05
C THR A 85 -25.26 0.11 -9.50
N ASP A 86 -24.07 -0.43 -9.78
CA ASP A 86 -23.85 -1.79 -10.27
C ASP A 86 -23.66 -2.81 -9.14
N GLY A 87 -23.92 -2.42 -7.88
CA GLY A 87 -23.73 -3.23 -6.68
C GLY A 87 -22.35 -3.06 -6.04
N PRO A 88 -22.00 -3.92 -5.06
CA PRO A 88 -20.75 -3.82 -4.32
C PRO A 88 -19.55 -4.22 -5.20
N ALA A 89 -18.51 -3.43 -5.14
CA ALA A 89 -17.26 -3.67 -5.86
C ALA A 89 -16.05 -3.43 -4.95
N ARG A 90 -15.05 -4.30 -5.05
CA ARG A 90 -13.74 -4.09 -4.44
C ARG A 90 -12.89 -3.21 -5.34
N ILE A 91 -12.57 -2.03 -4.86
CA ILE A 91 -11.75 -1.07 -5.57
C ILE A 91 -10.33 -1.14 -5.00
N LYS A 92 -9.36 -1.53 -5.83
CA LYS A 92 -7.96 -1.49 -5.42
C LYS A 92 -7.45 -0.06 -5.43
N VAL A 93 -6.69 0.29 -4.40
CA VAL A 93 -5.94 1.54 -4.31
C VAL A 93 -4.50 1.22 -4.66
N LEU A 94 -3.99 1.83 -5.72
CA LEU A 94 -2.65 1.57 -6.24
C LEU A 94 -1.66 2.65 -5.84
N ASP A 95 -2.17 3.88 -5.62
CA ASP A 95 -1.36 5.01 -5.23
C ASP A 95 -2.20 6.05 -4.51
N GLY A 96 -1.57 6.84 -3.64
CA GLY A 96 -2.20 7.94 -2.93
C GLY A 96 -1.28 8.55 -1.87
N ASN A 97 -1.70 9.67 -1.33
CA ASN A 97 -0.89 10.43 -0.39
C ASN A 97 -1.72 11.01 0.77
N VAL A 98 -1.01 11.38 1.82
CA VAL A 98 -1.58 12.04 3.00
C VAL A 98 -1.91 13.49 2.66
N VAL A 99 -3.09 13.94 3.05
CA VAL A 99 -3.52 15.33 2.96
C VAL A 99 -3.74 15.85 4.38
N ALA A 100 -2.83 16.71 4.84
CA ALA A 100 -3.02 17.50 6.03
C ALA A 100 -4.07 18.60 5.77
N ASP A 101 -4.74 19.07 6.80
CA ASP A 101 -5.71 20.18 6.71
C ASP A 101 -6.91 19.92 5.77
N ALA A 102 -7.25 18.66 5.53
CA ALA A 102 -8.45 18.31 4.77
C ALA A 102 -9.73 18.67 5.56
N PRO A 103 -10.88 18.88 4.88
CA PRO A 103 -12.15 19.08 5.56
C PRO A 103 -12.45 17.98 6.56
N ALA A 104 -12.98 18.34 7.72
CA ALA A 104 -13.34 17.38 8.76
C ALA A 104 -14.45 16.43 8.30
N GLY A 105 -14.33 15.16 8.70
CA GLY A 105 -15.31 14.12 8.40
C GLY A 105 -15.12 12.90 9.29
N SER A 106 -16.15 12.07 9.38
CA SER A 106 -15.99 10.77 10.01
C SER A 106 -15.09 9.85 9.18
N PRO A 107 -14.25 9.02 9.79
CA PRO A 107 -13.40 8.08 9.05
C PRO A 107 -14.18 7.26 8.00
N GLY A 108 -13.64 7.20 6.79
CA GLY A 108 -14.26 6.57 5.63
C GLY A 108 -15.17 7.49 4.81
N THR A 109 -15.42 8.72 5.23
CA THR A 109 -16.22 9.67 4.46
C THR A 109 -15.36 10.37 3.42
N VAL A 110 -15.84 10.45 2.18
CA VAL A 110 -15.23 11.28 1.13
C VAL A 110 -15.49 12.74 1.47
N VAL A 111 -14.44 13.52 1.71
CA VAL A 111 -14.53 14.90 2.21
C VAL A 111 -14.17 15.96 1.17
N ALA A 112 -13.48 15.56 0.10
CA ALA A 112 -13.14 16.46 -1.00
C ALA A 112 -12.88 15.70 -2.30
N GLU A 113 -12.90 16.41 -3.42
CA GLU A 113 -12.52 15.90 -4.74
C GLU A 113 -11.00 15.93 -4.94
N PRO A 114 -10.44 15.08 -5.85
CA PRO A 114 -11.18 14.07 -6.61
C PRO A 114 -11.63 12.87 -5.78
N LEU A 115 -10.87 12.39 -4.80
CA LEU A 115 -11.22 11.29 -3.90
C LEU A 115 -10.36 11.39 -2.62
N VAL A 116 -10.71 12.34 -1.76
CA VAL A 116 -10.07 12.55 -0.47
C VAL A 116 -10.98 11.98 0.62
N ILE A 117 -10.45 11.04 1.40
CA ILE A 117 -11.19 10.29 2.41
C ILE A 117 -10.67 10.66 3.79
N ALA A 118 -11.58 11.03 4.70
CA ALA A 118 -11.25 11.28 6.09
C ALA A 118 -10.74 10.00 6.76
N CYS A 119 -9.70 10.14 7.57
CA CYS A 119 -9.10 9.07 8.36
C CYS A 119 -9.17 9.42 9.86
N ALA A 120 -8.65 8.56 10.75
CA ALA A 120 -8.59 8.90 12.19
C ALA A 120 -7.71 10.12 12.47
N ALA A 121 -6.66 10.30 11.68
CA ALA A 121 -5.84 11.50 11.65
C ALA A 121 -5.54 11.83 10.20
N ASP A 122 -5.64 13.08 9.83
CA ASP A 122 -5.51 13.59 8.48
C ASP A 122 -6.54 12.98 7.50
N ALA A 123 -6.31 13.13 6.21
CA ALA A 123 -7.09 12.47 5.17
C ALA A 123 -6.15 11.80 4.16
N PHE A 124 -6.68 10.85 3.45
CA PHE A 124 -5.96 10.13 2.40
C PHE A 124 -6.57 10.47 1.03
N ARG A 125 -5.75 11.00 0.12
CA ARG A 125 -6.12 11.21 -1.27
C ARG A 125 -5.72 10.00 -2.07
N VAL A 126 -6.69 9.40 -2.74
CA VAL A 126 -6.46 8.33 -3.70
C VAL A 126 -6.09 8.96 -5.05
N GLU A 127 -4.90 8.61 -5.56
CA GLU A 127 -4.41 9.10 -6.85
C GLU A 127 -4.69 8.10 -7.97
N ARG A 128 -4.48 6.81 -7.72
CA ARG A 128 -4.63 5.76 -8.72
C ARG A 128 -5.34 4.53 -8.15
N LEU A 129 -6.30 4.02 -8.90
CA LEU A 129 -7.14 2.92 -8.44
C LEU A 129 -7.55 2.00 -9.60
N GLN A 130 -8.15 0.85 -9.24
CA GLN A 130 -8.52 -0.17 -10.22
C GLN A 130 -9.81 -0.88 -9.82
N ARG A 131 -10.77 -0.96 -10.74
CA ARG A 131 -11.97 -1.80 -10.61
C ARG A 131 -11.66 -3.25 -11.00
N PRO A 132 -12.41 -4.22 -10.47
CA PRO A 132 -12.34 -5.60 -10.93
C PRO A 132 -12.49 -5.72 -12.45
N GLY A 133 -11.60 -6.46 -13.09
CA GLY A 133 -11.63 -6.70 -14.52
C GLY A 133 -11.30 -5.49 -15.43
N LYS A 134 -10.83 -4.37 -14.85
CA LYS A 134 -10.39 -3.17 -15.58
C LYS A 134 -8.92 -2.87 -15.33
N GLY A 135 -8.32 -2.05 -16.19
CA GLY A 135 -6.97 -1.53 -15.99
C GLY A 135 -6.91 -0.47 -14.88
N PRO A 136 -5.69 -0.17 -14.38
CA PRO A 136 -5.44 0.96 -13.50
C PRO A 136 -5.85 2.29 -14.14
N MET A 137 -6.37 3.20 -13.33
CA MET A 137 -6.79 4.54 -13.76
C MET A 137 -6.46 5.57 -12.67
N GLU A 138 -6.16 6.79 -13.09
CA GLU A 138 -6.11 7.96 -12.20
C GLU A 138 -7.50 8.26 -11.64
N ALA A 139 -7.56 8.85 -10.44
CA ALA A 139 -8.81 9.07 -9.73
C ALA A 139 -9.85 9.89 -10.54
N GLU A 140 -9.45 10.97 -11.19
CA GLU A 140 -10.37 11.81 -11.95
C GLU A 140 -11.06 11.07 -13.11
N PRO A 141 -10.33 10.43 -14.06
CA PRO A 141 -10.97 9.64 -15.13
C PRO A 141 -11.78 8.47 -14.58
N PHE A 142 -11.35 7.86 -13.47
CA PHE A 142 -12.09 6.79 -12.81
C PHE A 142 -13.47 7.29 -12.36
N LEU A 143 -13.51 8.42 -11.64
CA LEU A 143 -14.73 8.99 -11.07
C LEU A 143 -15.73 9.47 -12.14
N ARG A 144 -15.29 9.82 -13.34
CA ARG A 144 -16.19 10.12 -14.46
C ARG A 144 -17.01 8.90 -14.87
N GLY A 145 -16.44 7.71 -14.82
CA GLY A 145 -17.11 6.46 -15.18
C GLY A 145 -17.68 5.67 -13.98
N PHE A 146 -17.29 6.02 -12.77
CA PHE A 146 -17.73 5.37 -11.53
C PHE A 146 -17.78 6.40 -10.40
N PRO A 147 -18.86 7.20 -10.31
CA PRO A 147 -18.94 8.32 -9.40
C PRO A 147 -18.94 7.91 -7.93
N ILE A 148 -18.08 8.51 -7.14
CA ILE A 148 -18.06 8.46 -5.67
C ILE A 148 -18.05 9.89 -5.17
N ALA A 149 -19.22 10.42 -4.89
CA ALA A 149 -19.39 11.83 -4.55
C ALA A 149 -18.91 12.15 -3.11
N PRO A 150 -18.49 13.40 -2.83
CA PRO A 150 -18.31 13.88 -1.45
C PRO A 150 -19.53 13.60 -0.58
N GLY A 151 -19.30 13.29 0.70
CA GLY A 151 -20.31 12.86 1.67
C GLY A 151 -20.62 11.36 1.65
N ARG A 152 -20.16 10.61 0.64
CA ARG A 152 -20.32 9.14 0.65
C ARG A 152 -19.36 8.49 1.62
N ARG A 153 -19.83 7.42 2.27
CA ARG A 153 -19.00 6.60 3.16
C ARG A 153 -18.52 5.36 2.42
N LEU A 154 -17.24 5.07 2.60
CA LEU A 154 -16.55 3.87 2.12
C LEU A 154 -16.35 2.89 3.28
N ASP A 155 -16.42 1.57 2.97
CA ASP A 155 -16.24 0.49 3.95
C ASP A 155 -14.94 -0.30 3.69
#